data_7306caa1665aa7b54511ffd07eb1358c
#
_entry.id   7306caa1665aa7b54511ffd07eb1358c
#
_cell.length_a   1.000
_cell.length_b   1.000
_cell.length_c   1.000
_cell.angle_alpha   90.00
_cell.angle_beta   90.00
_cell.angle_gamma   90.00
#
_symmetry.space_group_name_H-M   'P 1'
#
loop_
_entity.id
_entity.type
_entity.pdbx_description
1 polymer ?
#
loop_
_entity_poly.entity_id
_entity_poly.type
_entity_poly.pdbx_seq_one_letter_code
_entity_poly.pdbx_strand_id
1 'polypeptide(L)'
;MTDTPRPPLPPFTAEAAATKARSAEDAWNTRDPKRVALAYTSDSVWRNRSEFLEGRAAIEAFLTLKWAKELDYRLIKEVWAFGGNHIAVRFAYEWHDDSGNWFRSYGNENWEFADNGLMQRRHASINDLPIAASDRKFHWPLGPRPKDHPGLSDLGL
;
A
#
# COMPACT_ATOMS: atom_id res chain seq x y z
N MET A 1 -4.43 -23.19 12.13
CA MET A 1 -5.50 -22.23 11.81
C MET A 1 -5.47 -21.88 10.33
N THR A 2 -6.59 -22.01 9.66
CA THR A 2 -6.71 -21.62 8.25
C THR A 2 -6.87 -20.12 8.15
N ASP A 3 -6.15 -19.51 7.23
CA ASP A 3 -6.29 -18.09 6.97
C ASP A 3 -7.67 -17.77 6.39
N THR A 4 -8.24 -16.66 6.79
CA THR A 4 -9.51 -16.18 6.25
C THR A 4 -9.32 -15.73 4.81
N PRO A 5 -10.05 -16.29 3.84
CA PRO A 5 -9.98 -15.83 2.46
C PRO A 5 -10.35 -14.36 2.34
N ARG A 6 -9.70 -13.68 1.38
CA ARG A 6 -9.94 -12.26 1.10
C ARG A 6 -10.33 -12.05 -0.36
N PRO A 7 -11.63 -12.13 -0.67
CA PRO A 7 -12.10 -11.78 -2.00
C PRO A 7 -11.80 -10.30 -2.34
N PRO A 8 -11.72 -9.96 -3.64
CA PRO A 8 -11.84 -10.84 -4.79
C PRO A 8 -10.67 -11.80 -4.91
N LEU A 9 -10.95 -13.02 -5.40
CA LEU A 9 -9.97 -14.08 -5.59
C LEU A 9 -9.40 -14.06 -7.01
N PRO A 10 -8.15 -14.53 -7.22
CA PRO A 10 -7.64 -14.68 -8.58
C PRO A 10 -8.41 -15.79 -9.33
N PRO A 11 -8.45 -15.79 -10.67
CA PRO A 11 -7.83 -14.80 -11.55
C PRO A 11 -8.59 -13.46 -11.55
N PHE A 12 -7.83 -12.37 -11.64
CA PHE A 12 -8.41 -11.03 -11.51
C PHE A 12 -8.97 -10.51 -12.83
N THR A 13 -10.15 -9.89 -12.74
CA THR A 13 -10.69 -8.99 -13.76
C THR A 13 -10.22 -7.57 -13.48
N ALA A 14 -10.46 -6.64 -14.40
CA ALA A 14 -10.16 -5.22 -14.19
C ALA A 14 -10.85 -4.68 -12.94
N GLU A 15 -12.12 -5.03 -12.74
CA GLU A 15 -12.91 -4.62 -11.58
C GLU A 15 -12.35 -5.22 -10.29
N ALA A 16 -12.02 -6.51 -10.30
CA ALA A 16 -11.45 -7.19 -9.14
C ALA A 16 -10.09 -6.61 -8.76
N ALA A 17 -9.24 -6.31 -9.75
CA ALA A 17 -7.94 -5.68 -9.51
C ALA A 17 -8.11 -4.29 -8.88
N ALA A 18 -9.04 -3.48 -9.37
CA ALA A 18 -9.34 -2.16 -8.81
C ALA A 18 -9.82 -2.27 -7.35
N THR A 19 -10.68 -3.25 -7.06
CA THR A 19 -11.16 -3.52 -5.70
C THR A 19 -10.01 -3.93 -4.77
N LYS A 20 -9.11 -4.80 -5.24
CA LYS A 20 -7.92 -5.20 -4.47
C LYS A 20 -7.02 -4.01 -4.17
N ALA A 21 -6.77 -3.16 -5.15
CA ALA A 21 -5.93 -1.97 -4.98
C ALA A 21 -6.55 -1.01 -3.96
N ARG A 22 -7.85 -0.76 -4.04
CA ARG A 22 -8.54 0.12 -3.09
C ARG A 22 -8.55 -0.47 -1.69
N SER A 23 -8.79 -1.77 -1.55
CA SER A 23 -8.76 -2.45 -0.25
C SER A 23 -7.37 -2.36 0.40
N ALA A 24 -6.31 -2.51 -0.38
CA ALA A 24 -4.95 -2.35 0.11
C ALA A 24 -4.67 -0.90 0.52
N GLU A 25 -5.07 0.07 -0.29
CA GLU A 25 -4.96 1.49 0.04
C GLU A 25 -5.66 1.80 1.37
N ASP A 26 -6.90 1.36 1.52
CA ASP A 26 -7.69 1.62 2.73
C ASP A 26 -7.05 0.97 3.96
N ALA A 27 -6.55 -0.26 3.84
CA ALA A 27 -5.88 -0.96 4.94
C ALA A 27 -4.62 -0.23 5.39
N TRP A 28 -3.76 0.17 4.46
CA TRP A 28 -2.53 0.89 4.77
C TRP A 28 -2.81 2.27 5.35
N ASN A 29 -3.87 2.94 4.91
CA ASN A 29 -4.28 4.24 5.47
C ASN A 29 -4.79 4.14 6.91
N THR A 30 -5.09 2.95 7.43
CA THR A 30 -5.37 2.75 8.86
C THR A 30 -4.12 2.93 9.71
N ARG A 31 -2.94 2.73 9.13
CA ARG A 31 -1.64 2.74 9.82
C ARG A 31 -1.60 1.75 10.99
N ASP A 32 -2.31 0.64 10.84
CA ASP A 32 -2.38 -0.43 11.83
C ASP A 32 -1.59 -1.65 11.31
N PRO A 33 -0.37 -1.88 11.83
CA PRO A 33 0.48 -2.97 11.35
C PRO A 33 -0.17 -4.35 11.45
N LYS A 34 -0.89 -4.63 12.51
CA LYS A 34 -1.55 -5.93 12.69
C LYS A 34 -2.65 -6.15 11.67
N ARG A 35 -3.46 -5.12 11.45
CA ARG A 35 -4.54 -5.17 10.46
C ARG A 35 -4.01 -5.37 9.05
N VAL A 36 -2.98 -4.62 8.67
CA VAL A 36 -2.35 -4.73 7.35
C VAL A 36 -1.74 -6.11 7.15
N ALA A 37 -1.04 -6.64 8.15
CA ALA A 37 -0.38 -7.94 8.07
C ALA A 37 -1.34 -9.10 7.74
N LEU A 38 -2.61 -8.99 8.12
CA LEU A 38 -3.63 -10.02 7.84
C LEU A 38 -3.95 -10.18 6.35
N ALA A 39 -3.59 -9.22 5.51
CA ALA A 39 -3.79 -9.30 4.05
C ALA A 39 -2.75 -10.18 3.34
N TYR A 40 -1.74 -10.63 4.07
CA TYR A 40 -0.59 -11.37 3.54
C TYR A 40 -0.61 -12.81 4.03
N THR A 41 -0.09 -13.74 3.22
CA THR A 41 0.07 -15.13 3.66
C THR A 41 1.07 -15.20 4.82
N SER A 42 0.97 -16.25 5.62
CA SER A 42 1.88 -16.44 6.78
C SER A 42 3.35 -16.54 6.39
N ASP A 43 3.62 -16.94 5.15
CA ASP A 43 4.97 -17.07 4.56
C ASP A 43 5.25 -16.01 3.49
N SER A 44 4.48 -14.93 3.46
CA SER A 44 4.60 -13.87 2.44
C SER A 44 6.01 -13.31 2.38
N VAL A 45 6.49 -13.06 1.17
CA VAL A 45 7.83 -12.53 0.91
C VAL A 45 7.73 -11.13 0.34
N TRP A 46 8.46 -10.20 0.94
CA TRP A 46 8.52 -8.82 0.50
C TRP A 46 9.94 -8.42 0.10
N ARG A 47 10.05 -7.60 -0.91
CA ARG A 47 11.14 -6.65 -1.05
C ARG A 47 10.53 -5.25 -0.99
N ASN A 48 10.95 -4.46 -0.01
CA ASN A 48 10.55 -3.06 0.11
C ASN A 48 11.81 -2.20 -0.02
N ARG A 49 11.92 -1.44 -1.09
CA ARG A 49 13.16 -0.75 -1.46
C ARG A 49 14.28 -1.78 -1.59
N SER A 50 15.24 -1.78 -0.69
CA SER A 50 16.34 -2.76 -0.64
C SER A 50 16.24 -3.75 0.53
N GLU A 51 15.14 -3.68 1.31
CA GLU A 51 14.92 -4.59 2.43
C GLU A 51 14.11 -5.81 2.00
N PHE A 52 14.52 -6.98 2.46
CA PHE A 52 13.82 -8.25 2.23
C PHE A 52 13.20 -8.72 3.54
N LEU A 53 11.92 -9.08 3.48
CA LEU A 53 11.15 -9.54 4.65
C LEU A 53 10.47 -10.86 4.32
N GLU A 54 10.31 -11.71 5.33
CA GLU A 54 9.54 -12.94 5.20
C GLU A 54 8.65 -13.14 6.42
N GLY A 55 7.36 -13.37 6.16
CA GLY A 55 6.38 -13.69 7.18
C GLY A 55 5.70 -12.48 7.82
N ARG A 56 4.54 -12.74 8.43
CA ARG A 56 3.71 -11.68 9.02
C ARG A 56 4.39 -10.93 10.17
N ALA A 57 5.15 -11.64 10.99
CA ALA A 57 5.84 -11.00 12.12
C ALA A 57 6.86 -9.94 11.64
N ALA A 58 7.61 -10.26 10.60
CA ALA A 58 8.55 -9.32 9.99
C ALA A 58 7.82 -8.14 9.34
N ILE A 59 6.71 -8.39 8.65
CA ILE A 59 5.87 -7.35 8.04
C ILE A 59 5.33 -6.41 9.11
N GLU A 60 4.79 -6.95 10.19
CA GLU A 60 4.24 -6.17 11.30
C GLU A 60 5.31 -5.29 11.95
N ALA A 61 6.49 -5.85 12.20
CA ALA A 61 7.61 -5.11 12.76
C ALA A 61 8.08 -3.98 11.83
N PHE A 62 8.17 -4.25 10.53
CA PHE A 62 8.51 -3.25 9.52
C PHE A 62 7.52 -2.09 9.51
N LEU A 63 6.22 -2.40 9.49
CA LEU A 63 5.16 -1.38 9.45
C LEU A 63 5.10 -0.56 10.74
N THR A 64 5.40 -1.17 11.88
CA THR A 64 5.46 -0.46 13.15
C THR A 64 6.54 0.63 13.11
N LEU A 65 7.71 0.33 12.59
CA LEU A 65 8.80 1.30 12.43
C LEU A 65 8.45 2.35 11.37
N LYS A 66 7.83 1.92 10.27
CA LYS A 66 7.42 2.83 9.19
C LYS A 66 6.51 3.94 9.70
N TRP A 67 5.44 3.59 10.39
CA TRP A 67 4.46 4.59 10.85
C TRP A 67 4.84 5.29 12.15
N ALA A 68 5.88 4.84 12.84
CA ALA A 68 6.54 5.62 13.87
C ALA A 68 7.36 6.77 13.28
N LYS A 69 7.88 6.60 12.07
CA LYS A 69 8.69 7.59 11.35
C LYS A 69 7.86 8.47 10.42
N GLU A 70 6.94 7.85 9.66
CA GLU A 70 6.16 8.53 8.63
C GLU A 70 4.84 8.99 9.21
N LEU A 71 4.82 10.24 9.70
CA LEU A 71 3.68 10.83 10.41
C LEU A 71 2.66 11.42 9.44
N ASP A 72 1.40 11.44 9.84
CA ASP A 72 0.28 11.94 9.04
C ASP A 72 0.20 11.32 7.64
N TYR A 73 0.54 10.07 7.53
CA TYR A 73 0.63 9.28 6.31
C TYR A 73 -0.72 9.16 5.59
N ARG A 74 -0.70 9.48 4.29
CA ARG A 74 -1.85 9.34 3.39
C ARG A 74 -1.39 8.77 2.06
N LEU A 75 -2.05 7.71 1.61
CA LEU A 75 -1.66 6.89 0.48
C LEU A 75 -2.77 6.86 -0.57
N ILE A 76 -2.38 6.94 -1.84
CA ILE A 76 -3.26 6.66 -2.99
C ILE A 76 -2.59 5.62 -3.87
N LYS A 77 -3.35 4.57 -4.24
CA LYS A 77 -2.91 3.54 -5.17
C LYS A 77 -3.74 3.57 -6.44
N GLU A 78 -3.14 3.11 -7.54
CA GLU A 78 -3.80 2.97 -8.84
C GLU A 78 -3.28 1.71 -9.53
N VAL A 79 -4.19 0.89 -10.07
CA VAL A 79 -3.79 -0.30 -10.85
C VAL A 79 -3.14 0.15 -12.14
N TRP A 80 -1.99 -0.44 -12.44
CA TRP A 80 -1.30 -0.23 -13.72
C TRP A 80 -1.58 -1.37 -14.70
N ALA A 81 -1.52 -2.62 -14.23
CA ALA A 81 -1.76 -3.81 -15.04
C ALA A 81 -2.16 -4.98 -14.14
N PHE A 82 -2.79 -5.99 -14.73
CA PHE A 82 -3.18 -7.20 -14.01
C PHE A 82 -3.23 -8.41 -14.96
N GLY A 83 -3.15 -9.60 -14.38
CA GLY A 83 -3.30 -10.84 -15.14
C GLY A 83 -3.11 -12.04 -14.22
N GLY A 84 -3.97 -13.07 -14.37
CA GLY A 84 -3.92 -14.25 -13.50
C GLY A 84 -4.01 -13.86 -12.03
N ASN A 85 -2.98 -14.20 -11.24
CA ASN A 85 -2.90 -13.86 -9.82
C ASN A 85 -1.96 -12.67 -9.54
N HIS A 86 -1.65 -11.85 -10.56
CA HIS A 86 -0.74 -10.71 -10.46
C HIS A 86 -1.47 -9.38 -10.63
N ILE A 87 -1.06 -8.38 -9.86
CA ILE A 87 -1.49 -7.00 -10.05
C ILE A 87 -0.26 -6.10 -9.93
N ALA A 88 -0.04 -5.24 -10.94
CA ALA A 88 0.96 -4.18 -10.87
C ALA A 88 0.25 -2.88 -10.47
N VAL A 89 0.82 -2.18 -9.50
CA VAL A 89 0.22 -0.98 -8.90
C VAL A 89 1.25 0.13 -8.86
N ARG A 90 0.83 1.34 -9.17
CA ARG A 90 1.60 2.53 -8.86
C ARG A 90 0.95 3.24 -7.68
N PHE A 91 1.74 3.97 -6.90
CA PHE A 91 1.23 4.67 -5.74
C PHE A 91 2.06 5.91 -5.42
N ALA A 92 1.46 6.79 -4.63
CA ALA A 92 2.18 7.87 -3.96
C ALA A 92 1.62 8.02 -2.56
N TYR A 93 2.45 8.46 -1.63
CA TYR A 93 1.98 8.81 -0.30
C TYR A 93 2.71 10.05 0.22
N GLU A 94 1.99 10.81 1.03
CA GLU A 94 2.53 12.00 1.68
C GLU A 94 2.65 11.75 3.18
N TRP A 95 3.73 12.25 3.76
CA TRP A 95 4.06 12.08 5.16
C TRP A 95 5.04 13.15 5.59
N HIS A 96 5.20 13.33 6.89
CA HIS A 96 6.27 14.17 7.43
C HIS A 96 7.04 13.44 8.52
N ASP A 97 8.28 13.87 8.76
CA ASP A 97 9.09 13.36 9.87
C ASP A 97 8.75 14.10 11.17
N ASP A 98 9.43 13.76 12.26
CA ASP A 98 9.23 14.37 13.57
C ASP A 98 9.76 15.81 13.68
N SER A 99 10.48 16.27 12.67
CA SER A 99 10.96 17.67 12.56
C SER A 99 10.06 18.52 11.66
N GLY A 100 8.96 17.96 11.16
CA GLY A 100 8.01 18.67 10.31
C GLY A 100 8.41 18.80 8.85
N ASN A 101 9.38 18.01 8.39
CA ASN A 101 9.77 17.97 6.99
C ASN A 101 8.81 17.08 6.21
N TRP A 102 8.16 17.63 5.18
CA TRP A 102 7.24 16.89 4.34
C TRP A 102 7.90 16.21 3.17
N PHE A 103 7.34 15.07 2.79
CA PHE A 103 7.78 14.26 1.66
C PHE A 103 6.58 13.75 0.88
N ARG A 104 6.76 13.57 -0.43
CA ARG A 104 5.89 12.75 -1.26
C ARG A 104 6.75 11.60 -1.78
N SER A 105 6.33 10.39 -1.47
CA SER A 105 7.02 9.19 -1.91
C SER A 105 6.26 8.56 -3.07
N TYR A 106 6.96 8.30 -4.17
CA TYR A 106 6.40 7.69 -5.37
C TYR A 106 6.86 6.26 -5.46
N GLY A 107 5.96 5.35 -5.76
CA GLY A 107 6.31 3.95 -5.87
C GLY A 107 5.57 3.19 -6.96
N ASN A 108 6.20 2.09 -7.33
CA ASN A 108 5.61 1.06 -8.17
C ASN A 108 5.78 -0.26 -7.44
N GLU A 109 4.75 -1.08 -7.44
CA GLU A 109 4.82 -2.37 -6.80
C GLU A 109 4.18 -3.47 -7.64
N ASN A 110 4.70 -4.67 -7.46
CA ASN A 110 4.20 -5.89 -8.08
C ASN A 110 3.64 -6.79 -6.99
N TRP A 111 2.42 -7.28 -7.20
CA TRP A 111 1.73 -8.16 -6.27
C TRP A 111 1.47 -9.51 -6.88
N GLU A 112 1.66 -10.56 -6.09
CA GLU A 112 1.27 -11.92 -6.43
C GLU A 112 0.41 -12.48 -5.30
N PHE A 113 -0.72 -13.10 -5.66
CA PHE A 113 -1.70 -13.58 -4.70
C PHE A 113 -1.80 -15.11 -4.69
N ALA A 114 -2.03 -15.66 -3.51
CA ALA A 114 -2.45 -17.03 -3.35
C ALA A 114 -3.93 -17.20 -3.74
N ASP A 115 -4.38 -18.44 -3.93
CA ASP A 115 -5.75 -18.74 -4.37
C ASP A 115 -6.81 -18.22 -3.39
N ASN A 116 -6.48 -18.08 -2.12
CA ASN A 116 -7.39 -17.53 -1.10
C ASN A 116 -7.47 -15.98 -1.08
N GLY A 117 -6.78 -15.32 -2.01
CA GLY A 117 -6.81 -13.87 -2.12
C GLY A 117 -5.86 -13.14 -1.17
N LEU A 118 -5.03 -13.85 -0.40
CA LEU A 118 -3.97 -13.24 0.39
C LEU A 118 -2.74 -13.01 -0.48
N MET A 119 -2.03 -11.92 -0.25
CA MET A 119 -0.82 -11.59 -1.02
C MET A 119 0.35 -12.43 -0.51
N GLN A 120 0.98 -13.18 -1.42
CA GLN A 120 2.11 -14.06 -1.08
C GLN A 120 3.45 -13.46 -1.45
N ARG A 121 3.48 -12.44 -2.34
CA ARG A 121 4.72 -11.77 -2.75
C ARG A 121 4.43 -10.32 -3.08
N ARG A 122 5.33 -9.45 -2.63
CA ARG A 122 5.25 -8.02 -2.91
C ARG A 122 6.66 -7.49 -3.19
N HIS A 123 6.82 -6.80 -4.32
CA HIS A 123 8.05 -6.07 -4.63
C HIS A 123 7.68 -4.60 -4.79
N ALA A 124 8.29 -3.73 -3.99
CA ALA A 124 8.03 -2.29 -4.04
C ALA A 124 9.32 -1.50 -4.21
N SER A 125 9.35 -0.68 -5.25
CA SER A 125 10.41 0.30 -5.50
C SER A 125 9.85 1.69 -5.22
N ILE A 126 10.54 2.50 -4.42
CA ILE A 126 10.03 3.76 -3.89
C ILE A 126 11.10 4.83 -3.95
N ASN A 127 10.72 6.03 -4.39
CA ASN A 127 11.56 7.23 -4.38
C ASN A 127 10.91 8.30 -3.50
N ASP A 128 11.68 8.93 -2.64
CA ASP A 128 11.20 10.00 -1.78
C ASP A 128 11.54 11.36 -2.39
N LEU A 129 10.57 12.27 -2.39
CA LEU A 129 10.76 13.65 -2.82
C LEU A 129 10.45 14.58 -1.65
N PRO A 130 11.44 15.38 -1.17
CA PRO A 130 11.13 16.43 -0.21
C PRO A 130 10.21 17.47 -0.86
N ILE A 131 9.17 17.87 -0.14
CA ILE A 131 8.22 18.89 -0.60
C ILE A 131 8.01 19.95 0.48
N ALA A 132 7.51 21.11 0.10
CA ALA A 132 7.00 22.07 1.07
C ALA A 132 5.61 21.60 1.56
N ALA A 133 5.24 21.97 2.79
CA ALA A 133 3.91 21.67 3.29
C ALA A 133 2.80 22.23 2.38
N SER A 134 3.05 23.38 1.73
CA SER A 134 2.14 23.99 0.76
C SER A 134 1.99 23.21 -0.54
N ASP A 135 2.90 22.28 -0.83
CA ASP A 135 2.87 21.45 -2.05
C ASP A 135 2.08 20.16 -1.86
N ARG A 136 1.53 19.91 -0.66
CA ARG A 136 0.72 18.74 -0.39
C ARG A 136 -0.51 18.72 -1.27
N LYS A 137 -0.85 17.50 -1.74
CA LYS A 137 -2.01 17.25 -2.61
C LYS A 137 -3.04 16.31 -1.97
N PHE A 138 -2.66 15.61 -0.88
CA PHE A 138 -3.51 14.61 -0.23
C PHE A 138 -4.21 15.27 0.96
N HIS A 139 -5.45 15.71 0.74
CA HIS A 139 -6.20 16.53 1.67
C HIS A 139 -7.48 15.81 2.13
N TRP A 140 -7.33 14.87 3.06
CA TRP A 140 -8.47 14.27 3.77
C TRP A 140 -8.05 14.00 5.21
N PRO A 141 -9.03 13.86 6.15
CA PRO A 141 -8.72 13.42 7.50
C PRO A 141 -8.02 12.07 7.49
N LEU A 142 -7.16 11.80 8.47
CA LEU A 142 -6.44 10.53 8.55
C LEU A 142 -7.43 9.35 8.46
N GLY A 143 -7.01 8.30 7.76
CA GLY A 143 -7.82 7.14 7.47
C GLY A 143 -8.07 6.96 5.98
N PRO A 144 -9.10 6.19 5.60
CA PRO A 144 -9.40 5.93 4.20
C PRO A 144 -9.70 7.20 3.41
N ARG A 145 -9.24 7.22 2.16
CA ARG A 145 -9.49 8.34 1.25
C ARG A 145 -10.99 8.40 0.91
N PRO A 146 -11.63 9.58 1.00
CA PRO A 146 -13.02 9.76 0.58
C PRO A 146 -13.20 9.43 -0.92
N LYS A 147 -14.38 8.95 -1.29
CA LYS A 147 -14.67 8.58 -2.68
C LYS A 147 -14.57 9.75 -3.66
N ASP A 148 -14.85 10.96 -3.20
CA ASP A 148 -14.81 12.19 -4.01
C ASP A 148 -13.42 12.83 -4.04
N HIS A 149 -12.46 12.32 -3.27
CA HIS A 149 -11.09 12.83 -3.35
C HIS A 149 -10.42 12.32 -4.64
N PRO A 150 -9.72 13.19 -5.38
CA PRO A 150 -9.05 12.80 -6.62
C PRO A 150 -8.06 11.64 -6.43
N GLY A 151 -7.93 10.79 -7.47
CA GLY A 151 -6.91 9.76 -7.55
C GLY A 151 -5.61 10.29 -8.13
N LEU A 152 -4.60 9.43 -8.29
CA LEU A 152 -3.28 9.84 -8.77
C LEU A 152 -3.33 10.49 -10.15
N SER A 153 -4.01 9.86 -11.09
CA SER A 153 -4.13 10.39 -12.46
C SER A 153 -4.81 11.75 -12.48
N ASP A 154 -5.85 11.93 -11.66
CA ASP A 154 -6.55 13.21 -11.55
C ASP A 154 -5.65 14.32 -11.00
N LEU A 155 -4.71 13.97 -10.14
CA LEU A 155 -3.75 14.92 -9.53
C LEU A 155 -2.52 15.16 -10.39
N GLY A 156 -2.40 14.45 -11.51
CA GLY A 156 -1.22 14.54 -12.37
C GLY A 156 0.03 13.88 -11.81
N LEU A 157 -0.17 12.91 -10.94
CA LEU A 157 0.91 12.18 -10.29
C LEU A 157 1.16 10.84 -10.94
#